data_d7e66f6a4bad9d4081c8dca691930adc
#
_entry.id   d7e66f6a4bad9d4081c8dca691930adc
#
_cell.length_a   1.000
_cell.length_b   1.000
_cell.length_c   1.000
_cell.angle_alpha   90.00
_cell.angle_beta   90.00
_cell.angle_gamma   90.00
#
_symmetry.space_group_name_H-M   'P 1'
#
loop_
_entity.id
_entity.type
_entity.pdbx_description
1 polymer ?
#
loop_
_entity_poly.entity_id
_entity_poly.type
_entity_poly.pdbx_seq_one_letter_code
_entity_poly.pdbx_strand_id
1 'polypeptide(L)'
;MTTSLVIGSDESVLEGIAQALGTAGHQPHVTRSIAEAASVLSEIRPVVVLVERACAAEPEFSRLLLPPGCAVVLYRNTDEPTPALPATVQRMTLADLVLPWERQRLITMVQRLTERAVAAGRTRPDTPPENRAV
;
A
#
# COMPACT_ATOMS: atom_id res chain seq x y z
N MET A 1 10.30 10.87 -5.19
CA MET A 1 9.64 10.34 -3.98
C MET A 1 8.63 9.27 -4.38
N THR A 2 8.66 8.18 -3.66
CA THR A 2 7.76 7.07 -3.97
C THR A 2 6.43 7.24 -3.26
N THR A 3 5.39 6.72 -3.89
CA THR A 3 4.03 6.88 -3.43
C THR A 3 3.48 5.56 -2.92
N SER A 4 2.78 5.61 -1.81
CA SER A 4 2.05 4.47 -1.26
C SER A 4 0.59 4.85 -1.06
N LEU A 5 -0.29 3.87 -1.17
CA LEU A 5 -1.72 4.04 -0.93
C LEU A 5 -2.10 3.28 0.34
N VAL A 6 -2.77 3.95 1.26
CA VAL A 6 -3.21 3.34 2.52
C VAL A 6 -4.74 3.35 2.55
N ILE A 7 -5.32 2.18 2.77
CA ILE A 7 -6.78 2.02 2.82
C ILE A 7 -7.17 1.44 4.17
N GLY A 8 -8.06 2.10 4.87
CA GLY A 8 -8.55 1.60 6.15
C GLY A 8 -9.72 2.40 6.68
N SER A 9 -10.35 1.89 7.73
CA SER A 9 -11.52 2.51 8.34
C SER A 9 -11.23 3.26 9.64
N ASP A 10 -10.12 2.92 10.30
CA ASP A 10 -9.75 3.53 11.58
C ASP A 10 -8.80 4.70 11.37
N GLU A 11 -9.29 5.90 11.61
CA GLU A 11 -8.54 7.13 11.40
C GLU A 11 -7.24 7.19 12.18
N SER A 12 -7.25 6.75 13.43
CA SER A 12 -6.04 6.74 14.27
C SER A 12 -4.95 5.86 13.69
N VAL A 13 -5.33 4.69 13.23
CA VAL A 13 -4.38 3.76 12.63
C VAL A 13 -3.83 4.33 11.32
N LEU A 14 -4.71 4.90 10.51
CA LEU A 14 -4.31 5.53 9.25
C LEU A 14 -3.31 6.66 9.47
N GLU A 15 -3.58 7.52 10.45
CA GLU A 15 -2.66 8.61 10.79
C GLU A 15 -1.30 8.09 11.25
N GLY A 16 -1.30 7.05 12.09
CA GLY A 16 -0.07 6.43 12.57
C GLY A 16 0.77 5.87 11.44
N ILE A 17 0.14 5.18 10.51
CA ILE A 17 0.82 4.62 9.35
C ILE A 17 1.37 5.75 8.46
N ALA A 18 0.55 6.75 8.18
CA ALA A 18 0.94 7.88 7.34
C ALA A 18 2.12 8.63 7.93
N GLN A 19 2.09 8.87 9.23
CA GLN A 19 3.18 9.56 9.92
C GLN A 19 4.48 8.75 9.86
N ALA A 20 4.38 7.44 10.09
CA ALA A 20 5.55 6.56 10.04
C ALA A 20 6.17 6.52 8.65
N LEU A 21 5.34 6.44 7.62
CA LEU A 21 5.81 6.42 6.24
C LEU A 21 6.41 7.78 5.85
N GLY A 22 5.76 8.87 6.24
CA GLY A 22 6.28 10.21 5.97
C GLY A 22 7.62 10.44 6.62
N THR A 23 7.81 10.00 7.86
CA THR A 23 9.08 10.11 8.57
C THR A 23 10.17 9.31 7.86
N ALA A 24 9.82 8.20 7.23
CA ALA A 24 10.76 7.36 6.49
C ALA A 24 11.02 7.86 5.06
N GLY A 25 10.43 8.98 4.66
CA GLY A 25 10.68 9.59 3.36
C GLY A 25 9.74 9.15 2.25
N HIS A 26 8.62 8.52 2.58
CA HIS A 26 7.62 8.09 1.60
C HIS A 26 6.47 9.08 1.56
N GLN A 27 5.70 9.06 0.48
CA GLN A 27 4.51 9.89 0.35
C GLN A 27 3.26 9.01 0.40
N PRO A 28 2.60 8.95 1.55
CA PRO A 28 1.38 8.15 1.67
C PRO A 28 0.16 8.93 1.21
N HIS A 29 -0.75 8.23 0.52
CA HIS A 29 -2.08 8.74 0.22
C HIS A 29 -3.06 7.91 1.03
N VAL A 30 -3.73 8.54 1.97
CA VAL A 30 -4.62 7.87 2.91
C VAL A 30 -6.07 7.95 2.40
N THR A 31 -6.74 6.80 2.35
CA THR A 31 -8.13 6.71 1.95
C THR A 31 -8.91 5.90 2.98
N ARG A 32 -10.20 6.19 3.12
CA ARG A 32 -11.03 5.55 4.12
C ARG A 32 -12.02 4.53 3.56
N SER A 33 -12.04 4.38 2.25
CA SER A 33 -12.92 3.42 1.59
C SER A 33 -12.29 2.95 0.30
N ILE A 34 -12.79 1.84 -0.20
CA ILE A 34 -12.32 1.30 -1.48
C ILE A 34 -12.72 2.23 -2.61
N ALA A 35 -13.91 2.86 -2.53
CA ALA A 35 -14.35 3.81 -3.53
C ALA A 35 -13.41 5.02 -3.61
N GLU A 36 -13.00 5.54 -2.46
CA GLU A 36 -12.04 6.64 -2.41
C GLU A 36 -10.69 6.23 -2.98
N ALA A 37 -10.25 5.00 -2.65
CA ALA A 37 -9.02 4.45 -3.18
C ALA A 37 -9.05 4.33 -4.71
N ALA A 38 -10.18 3.91 -5.26
CA ALA A 38 -10.35 3.81 -6.71
C ALA A 38 -10.17 5.17 -7.37
N SER A 39 -10.72 6.22 -6.74
CA SER A 39 -10.59 7.59 -7.22
C SER A 39 -9.12 8.04 -7.24
N VAL A 40 -8.42 7.76 -6.15
CA VAL A 40 -7.00 8.13 -6.01
C VAL A 40 -6.15 7.35 -7.03
N LEU A 41 -6.45 6.09 -7.26
CA LEU A 41 -5.71 5.26 -8.21
C LEU A 41 -5.81 5.75 -9.66
N SER A 42 -6.80 6.57 -9.97
CA SER A 42 -6.88 7.18 -11.30
C SER A 42 -5.85 8.30 -11.47
N GLU A 43 -5.27 8.77 -10.38
CA GLU A 43 -4.33 9.90 -10.41
C GLU A 43 -2.91 9.53 -10.02
N ILE A 44 -2.72 8.46 -9.25
CA ILE A 44 -1.40 8.06 -8.77
C ILE A 44 -1.09 6.61 -9.13
N ARG A 45 0.21 6.29 -9.11
CA ARG A 45 0.69 4.92 -9.33
C ARG A 45 1.52 4.49 -8.13
N PRO A 46 0.87 3.97 -7.07
CA PRO A 46 1.61 3.58 -5.88
C PRO A 46 2.45 2.33 -6.14
N VAL A 47 3.58 2.24 -5.45
CA VAL A 47 4.42 1.04 -5.49
C VAL A 47 3.90 -0.03 -4.54
N VAL A 48 3.14 0.39 -3.52
CA VAL A 48 2.56 -0.52 -2.54
C VAL A 48 1.20 0.01 -2.09
N VAL A 49 0.28 -0.92 -1.86
CA VAL A 49 -1.02 -0.64 -1.26
C VAL A 49 -1.03 -1.31 0.10
N LEU A 50 -1.22 -0.52 1.15
CA LEU A 50 -1.39 -0.99 2.51
C LEU A 50 -2.88 -0.96 2.81
N VAL A 51 -3.49 -2.11 2.99
CA VAL A 51 -4.93 -2.19 3.17
C VAL A 51 -5.27 -2.94 4.45
N GLU A 52 -6.23 -2.39 5.21
CA GLU A 52 -6.77 -3.05 6.39
C GLU A 52 -7.39 -4.38 5.97
N ARG A 53 -7.09 -5.44 6.71
CA ARG A 53 -7.55 -6.77 6.35
C ARG A 53 -9.07 -6.84 6.16
N ALA A 54 -9.82 -6.15 6.99
CA ALA A 54 -11.28 -6.12 6.86
C ALA A 54 -11.73 -5.49 5.54
N CYS A 55 -11.03 -4.46 5.08
CA CYS A 55 -11.33 -3.85 3.79
C CYS A 55 -10.94 -4.77 2.63
N ALA A 56 -9.84 -5.48 2.77
CA ALA A 56 -9.38 -6.41 1.75
C ALA A 56 -10.34 -7.60 1.58
N ALA A 57 -11.12 -7.90 2.60
CA ALA A 57 -12.13 -8.98 2.54
C ALA A 57 -13.39 -8.55 1.78
N GLU A 58 -13.58 -7.26 1.55
CA GLU A 58 -14.73 -6.77 0.80
C GLU A 58 -14.60 -7.10 -0.69
N PRO A 59 -15.70 -7.49 -1.36
CA PRO A 59 -15.62 -7.85 -2.78
C PRO A 59 -15.10 -6.73 -3.66
N GLU A 60 -15.35 -5.49 -3.30
CA GLU A 60 -14.94 -4.31 -4.06
C GLU A 60 -13.42 -4.20 -4.16
N PHE A 61 -12.69 -4.69 -3.15
CA PHE A 61 -11.23 -4.59 -3.17
C PHE A 61 -10.62 -5.36 -4.34
N SER A 62 -11.13 -6.55 -4.63
CA SER A 62 -10.61 -7.37 -5.73
C SER A 62 -10.88 -6.75 -7.10
N ARG A 63 -11.77 -5.76 -7.16
CA ARG A 63 -12.10 -5.05 -8.41
C ARG A 63 -11.26 -3.81 -8.64
N LEU A 64 -10.43 -3.43 -7.67
CA LEU A 64 -9.54 -2.29 -7.85
C LEU A 64 -8.52 -2.57 -8.95
N LEU A 65 -8.30 -1.58 -9.80
CA LEU A 65 -7.30 -1.68 -10.86
C LEU A 65 -5.98 -1.15 -10.34
N LEU A 66 -5.15 -2.06 -9.84
CA LEU A 66 -3.84 -1.70 -9.31
C LEU A 66 -2.82 -1.62 -10.44
N PRO A 67 -1.84 -0.69 -10.33
CA PRO A 67 -0.78 -0.62 -11.35
C PRO A 67 0.02 -1.92 -11.39
N PRO A 68 0.55 -2.29 -12.55
CA PRO A 68 1.40 -3.47 -12.66
C PRO A 68 2.60 -3.38 -11.72
N GLY A 69 2.88 -4.46 -11.03
CA GLY A 69 3.99 -4.52 -10.10
C GLY A 69 3.73 -3.89 -8.73
N CYS A 70 2.53 -3.35 -8.51
CA CYS A 70 2.15 -2.83 -7.20
C CYS A 70 2.02 -3.98 -6.20
N ALA A 71 2.67 -3.84 -5.05
CA ALA A 71 2.58 -4.85 -3.99
C ALA A 71 1.40 -4.56 -3.08
N VAL A 72 0.78 -5.61 -2.56
CA VAL A 72 -0.33 -5.50 -1.61
C VAL A 72 0.13 -6.05 -0.27
N VAL A 73 0.03 -5.23 0.77
CA VAL A 73 0.37 -5.60 2.15
C VAL A 73 -0.84 -5.33 3.02
N LEU A 74 -1.27 -6.35 3.75
CA LEU A 74 -2.40 -6.22 4.66
C LEU A 74 -1.92 -5.84 6.05
N TYR A 75 -2.76 -5.10 6.77
CA TYR A 75 -2.51 -4.83 8.19
C TYR A 75 -3.80 -4.98 8.98
N ARG A 76 -3.66 -5.26 10.27
CA ARG A 76 -4.79 -5.35 11.19
C ARG A 76 -4.31 -5.02 12.60
N ASN A 77 -5.23 -4.66 13.48
CA ASN A 77 -4.93 -4.53 14.90
C ASN A 77 -5.01 -5.90 15.56
N THR A 78 -4.35 -6.04 16.71
CA THR A 78 -4.30 -7.30 17.45
C THR A 78 -5.68 -7.85 17.82
N ASP A 79 -6.61 -6.96 18.10
CA ASP A 79 -7.94 -7.34 18.58
C ASP A 79 -8.99 -7.45 17.48
N GLU A 80 -8.61 -7.19 16.24
CA GLU A 80 -9.55 -7.26 15.14
C GLU A 80 -9.81 -8.70 14.72
N PRO A 81 -11.05 -9.02 14.34
CA PRO A 81 -11.33 -10.31 13.75
C PRO A 81 -10.61 -10.45 12.42
N THR A 82 -10.28 -11.68 12.05
CA THR A 82 -9.59 -11.97 10.79
C THR A 82 -10.59 -12.61 9.83
N PRO A 83 -11.34 -11.81 9.05
CA PRO A 83 -12.27 -12.39 8.09
C PRO A 83 -11.52 -13.16 7.01
N ALA A 84 -12.19 -14.16 6.45
CA ALA A 84 -11.62 -14.92 5.34
C ALA A 84 -11.46 -14.02 4.13
N LEU A 85 -10.37 -14.18 3.41
CA LEU A 85 -10.08 -13.41 2.21
C LEU A 85 -10.46 -14.19 0.96
N PRO A 86 -10.95 -13.51 -0.08
CA PRO A 86 -11.12 -14.15 -1.38
C PRO A 86 -9.79 -14.74 -1.87
N ALA A 87 -9.84 -15.84 -2.60
CA ALA A 87 -8.63 -16.50 -3.08
C ALA A 87 -7.76 -15.59 -3.93
N THR A 88 -8.38 -14.71 -4.73
CA THR A 88 -7.64 -13.74 -5.55
C THR A 88 -6.84 -12.78 -4.68
N VAL A 89 -7.43 -12.31 -3.59
CA VAL A 89 -6.76 -11.40 -2.67
C VAL A 89 -5.62 -12.11 -1.94
N GLN A 90 -5.85 -13.35 -1.51
CA GLN A 90 -4.79 -14.12 -0.86
C GLN A 90 -3.56 -14.26 -1.76
N ARG A 91 -3.78 -14.52 -3.05
CA ARG A 91 -2.68 -14.71 -4.00
C ARG A 91 -1.91 -13.43 -4.27
N MET A 92 -2.55 -12.27 -4.21
CA MET A 92 -1.88 -11.00 -4.47
C MET A 92 -1.25 -10.38 -3.24
N THR A 93 -1.57 -10.91 -2.05
CA THR A 93 -1.06 -10.38 -0.79
C THR A 93 0.37 -10.83 -0.53
N LEU A 94 1.25 -9.87 -0.31
CA LEU A 94 2.65 -10.14 -0.01
C LEU A 94 2.87 -10.43 1.46
N ALA A 95 2.17 -9.72 2.34
CA ALA A 95 2.31 -9.89 3.78
C ALA A 95 1.05 -9.42 4.50
N ASP A 96 0.86 -9.94 5.72
CA ASP A 96 -0.26 -9.59 6.60
C ASP A 96 0.36 -9.25 7.96
N LEU A 97 0.36 -7.97 8.32
CA LEU A 97 1.07 -7.47 9.48
C LEU A 97 0.11 -7.08 10.60
N VAL A 98 0.53 -7.30 11.83
CA VAL A 98 -0.25 -6.95 13.02
C VAL A 98 0.32 -5.67 13.63
N LEU A 99 -0.49 -4.62 13.70
CA LEU A 99 -0.09 -3.35 14.27
C LEU A 99 -0.60 -3.19 15.70
N PRO A 100 0.10 -2.45 16.54
CA PRO A 100 1.34 -1.71 16.25
C PRO A 100 2.61 -2.55 16.33
N TRP A 101 2.52 -3.83 16.68
CA TRP A 101 3.69 -4.67 16.96
C TRP A 101 4.65 -4.76 15.79
N GLU A 102 4.13 -4.85 14.56
CA GLU A 102 4.95 -5.03 13.38
C GLU A 102 5.12 -3.74 12.57
N ARG A 103 4.97 -2.57 13.22
CA ARG A 103 5.10 -1.29 12.53
C ARG A 103 6.47 -1.14 11.86
N GLN A 104 7.54 -1.49 12.56
CA GLN A 104 8.88 -1.36 11.99
C GLN A 104 9.06 -2.29 10.79
N ARG A 105 8.48 -3.46 10.86
CA ARG A 105 8.52 -4.41 9.76
C ARG A 105 7.78 -3.87 8.54
N LEU A 106 6.66 -3.19 8.76
CA LEU A 106 5.89 -2.55 7.70
C LEU A 106 6.73 -1.51 6.99
N ILE A 107 7.39 -0.63 7.75
CA ILE A 107 8.21 0.43 7.18
C ILE A 107 9.39 -0.14 6.40
N THR A 108 10.07 -1.14 6.95
CA THR A 108 11.18 -1.80 6.29
C THR A 108 10.73 -2.44 4.97
N MET A 109 9.56 -3.08 4.99
CA MET A 109 9.01 -3.71 3.81
C MET A 109 8.67 -2.69 2.72
N VAL A 110 8.02 -1.59 3.09
CA VAL A 110 7.70 -0.53 2.13
C VAL A 110 8.99 0.04 1.53
N GLN A 111 10.01 0.24 2.34
CA GLN A 111 11.27 0.76 1.87
C GLN A 111 11.93 -0.19 0.85
N ARG A 112 11.93 -1.48 1.12
CA ARG A 112 12.49 -2.47 0.20
C ARG A 112 11.70 -2.55 -1.10
N LEU A 113 10.39 -2.49 -1.03
CA LEU A 113 9.55 -2.50 -2.21
C LEU A 113 9.77 -1.26 -3.05
N THR A 114 9.96 -0.11 -2.39
CA THR A 114 10.28 1.14 -3.05
C THR A 114 11.60 1.07 -3.79
N GLU A 115 12.65 0.57 -3.12
CA GLU A 115 13.97 0.42 -3.73
C GLU A 115 13.92 -0.51 -4.94
N ARG A 116 13.17 -1.60 -4.82
CA ARG A 116 13.00 -2.56 -5.90
C ARG A 116 12.26 -1.95 -7.08
N ALA A 117 11.23 -1.15 -6.81
CA ALA A 117 10.46 -0.48 -7.85
C ALA A 117 11.31 0.55 -8.59
N VAL A 118 12.13 1.31 -7.87
CA VAL A 118 13.05 2.27 -8.48
C VAL A 118 14.08 1.55 -9.36
N ALA A 119 14.65 0.47 -8.84
CA ALA A 119 15.65 -0.31 -9.59
C ALA A 119 15.05 -0.92 -10.86
N ALA A 120 13.75 -1.27 -10.82
CA ALA A 120 13.06 -1.82 -12.00
C ALA A 120 12.55 -0.74 -12.94
N GLY A 121 12.72 0.55 -12.60
CA GLY A 121 12.25 1.64 -13.44
C GLY A 121 10.75 1.88 -13.37
N ARG A 122 10.06 1.33 -12.39
CA ARG A 122 8.60 1.50 -12.27
C ARG A 122 8.19 2.84 -11.70
N THR A 123 9.11 3.52 -11.00
CA THR A 123 8.87 4.84 -10.48
C THR A 123 10.17 5.63 -10.55
N ARG A 124 10.11 6.85 -11.08
CA ARG A 124 11.29 7.70 -11.26
C ARG A 124 10.85 9.16 -11.21
N PRO A 125 10.44 9.63 -10.04
CA PRO A 125 9.84 10.96 -9.94
C PRO A 125 10.77 12.10 -10.37
N ASP A 126 12.07 11.93 -10.18
CA ASP A 126 13.02 13.00 -10.46
C ASP A 126 13.85 12.75 -11.71
N THR A 127 13.58 11.69 -12.44
CA THR A 127 14.38 11.30 -13.59
C THR A 127 13.55 11.38 -14.87
N PRO A 128 13.91 12.23 -15.82
CA PRO A 128 13.19 12.29 -17.09
C PRO A 128 13.30 10.96 -17.85
N PRO A 129 12.24 10.57 -18.57
CA PRO A 129 12.25 9.29 -19.29
C PRO A 129 13.37 9.14 -20.29
N GLU A 130 13.79 10.21 -20.93
CA GLU A 130 14.84 10.18 -21.93
C GLU A 130 16.19 9.75 -21.36
N ASN A 131 16.41 9.91 -20.08
CA ASN A 131 17.65 9.47 -19.45
C ASN A 131 17.81 7.96 -19.46
N ARG A 132 16.73 7.24 -19.64
CA ARG A 132 16.75 5.78 -19.67
C ARG A 132 16.94 5.23 -21.07
N ALA A 133 16.78 6.07 -22.04
CA ALA A 133 16.87 5.66 -23.44
C ALA A 133 18.30 5.46 -23.90
N VAL A 134 19.22 5.92 -23.12
CA VAL A 134 20.64 5.86 -23.46
C VAL A 134 21.21 4.48 -23.21
#